data_f8681e20c77461d6afc4903c38cbadcb
#
_entry.id   f8681e20c77461d6afc4903c38cbadcb
#
_cell.length_a   1.000
_cell.length_b   1.000
_cell.length_c   1.000
_cell.angle_alpha   90.00
_cell.angle_beta   90.00
_cell.angle_gamma   90.00
#
_symmetry.space_group_name_H-M   'P 1'
#
loop_
_entity.id
_entity.type
_entity.pdbx_description
1 polymer ?
#
loop_
_entity_poly.entity_id
_entity_poly.type
_entity_poly.pdbx_seq_one_letter_code
_entity_poly.pdbx_strand_id
1 'polypeptide(L)'
;ARPAFPPERAKAYEGAVAAVAVGTVQGRALGLCDYLGETRDKETGAVRELYGKQLEGVVTVDVRGRRAADCEAGCETAAEALLGALPAGIRPGELCWEALTWERETGMFLRRGRLRCRALFTAESREDGGEFLDFILKGVVRN
;
A
#
# COMPACT_ATOMS: atom_id res chain seq x y z
N ALA A 1 -12.24 0.57 1.44
CA ALA A 1 -12.57 -0.85 1.22
C ALA A 1 -12.46 -1.61 2.53
N ARG A 2 -13.30 -2.61 2.72
CA ARG A 2 -13.17 -3.54 3.85
C ARG A 2 -12.51 -4.82 3.34
N PRO A 3 -11.57 -5.41 4.09
CA PRO A 3 -11.01 -6.70 3.74
C PRO A 3 -12.11 -7.76 3.68
N ALA A 4 -12.12 -8.56 2.61
CA ALA A 4 -13.01 -9.69 2.50
C ALA A 4 -12.43 -10.87 3.30
N PHE A 5 -13.23 -11.45 4.17
CA PHE A 5 -12.89 -12.66 4.91
C PHE A 5 -14.03 -13.67 4.75
N PRO A 6 -13.78 -14.88 4.25
CA PRO A 6 -14.83 -15.90 4.07
C PRO A 6 -15.19 -16.52 5.42
N PRO A 7 -16.40 -16.25 5.99
CA PRO A 7 -16.79 -16.75 7.32
C PRO A 7 -16.78 -18.28 7.44
N GLU A 8 -17.07 -18.97 6.34
CA GLU A 8 -17.08 -20.42 6.26
C GLU A 8 -15.70 -21.05 6.50
N ARG A 9 -14.62 -20.28 6.25
CA ARG A 9 -13.25 -20.72 6.46
C ARG A 9 -12.71 -20.39 7.84
N ALA A 10 -13.46 -19.66 8.66
CA ALA A 10 -13.00 -19.23 9.99
C ALA A 10 -12.55 -20.41 10.87
N LYS A 11 -13.23 -21.56 10.75
CA LYS A 11 -12.90 -22.76 11.52
C LYS A 11 -11.57 -23.43 11.13
N ALA A 12 -11.03 -23.11 9.95
CA ALA A 12 -9.77 -23.69 9.47
C ALA A 12 -8.53 -23.01 10.09
N TYR A 13 -8.68 -21.86 10.74
CA TYR A 13 -7.58 -21.11 11.31
C TYR A 13 -7.45 -21.38 12.81
N GLU A 14 -6.27 -21.82 13.25
CA GLU A 14 -5.99 -22.11 14.66
C GLU A 14 -5.36 -20.92 15.40
N GLY A 15 -4.68 -20.02 14.67
CA GLY A 15 -4.05 -18.82 15.24
C GLY A 15 -4.74 -17.56 14.78
N ALA A 16 -3.95 -16.50 14.65
CA ALA A 16 -4.42 -15.26 14.06
C ALA A 16 -4.38 -15.32 12.53
N VAL A 17 -5.32 -14.65 11.90
CA VAL A 17 -5.38 -14.46 10.44
C VAL A 17 -5.60 -13.00 10.13
N ALA A 18 -4.86 -12.47 9.18
CA ALA A 18 -4.99 -11.11 8.71
C ALA A 18 -5.56 -11.08 7.30
N ALA A 19 -6.58 -10.24 7.11
CA ALA A 19 -7.13 -9.90 5.80
C ALA A 19 -6.80 -8.44 5.49
N VAL A 20 -6.27 -8.19 4.30
CA VAL A 20 -5.78 -6.86 3.90
C VAL A 20 -6.56 -6.35 2.71
N ALA A 21 -6.92 -5.08 2.73
CA ALA A 21 -7.52 -4.39 1.59
C ALA A 21 -6.92 -3.00 1.42
N VAL A 22 -6.70 -2.62 0.17
CA VAL A 22 -6.30 -1.27 -0.17
C VAL A 22 -7.55 -0.45 -0.44
N GLY A 23 -7.67 0.69 0.22
CA GLY A 23 -8.74 1.65 0.02
C GLY A 23 -8.51 2.55 -1.20
N THR A 24 -9.11 3.72 -1.17
CA THR A 24 -8.92 4.72 -2.22
C THR A 24 -7.48 5.22 -2.20
N VAL A 25 -6.85 5.24 -3.36
CA VAL A 25 -5.54 5.84 -3.57
C VAL A 25 -5.73 7.14 -4.32
N GLN A 26 -5.17 8.23 -3.81
CA GLN A 26 -5.25 9.56 -4.40
C GLN A 26 -3.86 10.01 -4.82
N GLY A 27 -3.76 10.54 -6.04
CA GLY A 27 -2.56 11.20 -6.54
C GLY A 27 -2.59 12.69 -6.21
N ARG A 28 -1.51 13.21 -5.64
CA ARG A 28 -1.28 14.65 -5.46
C ARG A 28 -0.18 15.12 -6.39
N ALA A 29 -0.38 16.27 -6.98
CA ALA A 29 0.65 16.91 -7.78
C ALA A 29 1.90 17.22 -6.95
N LEU A 30 3.06 16.98 -7.53
CA LEU A 30 4.35 17.38 -7.00
C LEU A 30 4.88 18.53 -7.85
N GLY A 31 5.24 19.64 -7.20
CA GLY A 31 5.75 20.81 -7.90
C GLY A 31 4.75 21.46 -8.86
N LEU A 32 5.26 22.16 -9.85
CA LEU A 32 4.45 22.81 -10.88
C LEU A 32 4.10 21.79 -11.98
N CYS A 33 2.81 21.49 -12.16
CA CYS A 33 2.33 20.57 -13.20
C CYS A 33 2.98 19.17 -13.16
N ASP A 34 3.26 18.64 -11.96
CA ASP A 34 3.89 17.34 -11.75
C ASP A 34 5.35 17.22 -12.26
N TYR A 35 5.97 18.29 -12.72
CA TYR A 35 7.35 18.31 -13.21
C TYR A 35 8.34 18.21 -12.07
N LEU A 36 9.26 17.24 -12.15
CA LEU A 36 10.28 16.99 -11.14
C LEU A 36 11.69 17.40 -11.56
N GLY A 37 11.92 17.64 -12.84
CA GLY A 37 13.20 17.98 -13.38
C GLY A 37 13.58 17.19 -14.64
N GLU A 38 14.84 17.24 -15.01
CA GLU A 38 15.39 16.53 -16.15
C GLU A 38 16.41 15.48 -15.70
N THR A 39 16.41 14.35 -16.37
CA THR A 39 17.46 13.34 -16.26
C THR A 39 18.22 13.27 -17.57
N ARG A 40 19.55 13.14 -17.48
CA ARG A 40 20.41 12.98 -18.65
C ARG A 40 20.95 11.58 -18.70
N ASP A 41 20.73 10.91 -19.82
CA ASP A 41 21.33 9.62 -20.08
C ASP A 41 22.85 9.81 -20.27
N LYS A 42 23.64 9.09 -19.49
CA LYS A 42 25.10 9.22 -19.49
C LYS A 42 25.77 8.66 -20.75
N GLU A 43 25.13 7.71 -21.41
CA GLU A 43 25.67 7.02 -22.60
C GLU A 43 25.26 7.74 -23.88
N THR A 44 23.99 8.15 -24.00
CA THR A 44 23.46 8.77 -25.21
C THR A 44 23.44 10.29 -25.15
N GLY A 45 23.55 10.88 -23.94
CA GLY A 45 23.42 12.31 -23.72
C GLY A 45 21.99 12.83 -23.86
N ALA A 46 21.03 11.96 -24.13
CA ALA A 46 19.63 12.32 -24.28
C ALA A 46 19.07 12.89 -22.97
N VAL A 47 18.34 13.99 -23.08
CA VAL A 47 17.62 14.61 -21.96
C VAL A 47 16.21 14.05 -21.90
N ARG A 48 15.76 13.68 -20.72
CA ARG A 48 14.39 13.21 -20.46
C ARG A 48 13.80 14.05 -19.35
N GLU A 49 12.56 14.47 -19.54
CA GLU A 49 11.80 15.12 -18.49
C GLU A 49 11.22 14.09 -17.52
N LEU A 50 11.35 14.37 -16.23
CA LEU A 50 10.84 13.54 -15.16
C LEU A 50 9.59 14.21 -14.58
N TYR A 51 8.49 13.47 -14.58
CA TYR A 51 7.23 13.84 -13.95
C TYR A 51 6.89 12.88 -12.84
N GLY A 52 6.16 13.33 -11.82
CA GLY A 52 5.77 12.48 -10.73
C GLY A 52 4.59 12.99 -9.93
N LYS A 53 3.88 12.03 -9.34
CA LYS A 53 2.81 12.28 -8.38
C LYS A 53 3.11 11.57 -7.08
N GLN A 54 2.77 12.22 -5.98
CA GLN A 54 2.70 11.54 -4.71
C GLN A 54 1.36 10.84 -4.60
N LEU A 55 1.40 9.53 -4.43
CA LEU A 55 0.22 8.74 -4.16
C LEU A 55 0.04 8.62 -2.65
N GLU A 56 -1.17 8.83 -2.17
CA GLU A 56 -1.58 8.61 -0.79
C GLU A 56 -2.74 7.63 -0.75
N GLY A 57 -2.65 6.63 0.09
CA GLY A 57 -3.68 5.62 0.24
C GLY A 57 -3.77 5.10 1.67
N VAL A 58 -4.88 4.41 1.95
CA VAL A 58 -5.10 3.76 3.23
C VAL A 58 -5.21 2.27 3.00
N VAL A 59 -4.35 1.52 3.70
CA VAL A 59 -4.43 0.06 3.80
C VAL A 59 -5.21 -0.29 5.05
N THR A 60 -6.26 -1.10 4.91
CA THR A 60 -7.03 -1.63 6.04
C THR A 60 -6.63 -3.07 6.27
N VAL A 61 -6.36 -3.42 7.52
CA VAL A 61 -5.99 -4.76 7.96
C VAL A 61 -6.95 -5.23 9.03
N ASP A 62 -7.67 -6.28 8.77
CA ASP A 62 -8.55 -6.94 9.74
C ASP A 62 -7.83 -8.17 10.28
N VAL A 63 -7.43 -8.12 11.54
CA VAL A 63 -6.83 -9.27 12.23
C VAL A 63 -7.89 -9.98 13.04
N ARG A 64 -8.00 -11.29 12.85
CA ARG A 64 -8.94 -12.14 13.55
C ARG A 64 -8.21 -13.22 14.32
N GLY A 65 -8.72 -13.59 15.49
CA GLY A 65 -8.21 -14.68 16.32
C GLY A 65 -9.35 -15.31 17.14
N ARG A 66 -9.24 -16.59 17.44
CA ARG A 66 -10.25 -17.27 18.26
C ARG A 66 -10.23 -16.80 19.71
N ARG A 67 -9.07 -16.42 20.20
CA ARG A 67 -8.88 -15.82 21.52
C ARG A 67 -8.43 -14.38 21.36
N ALA A 68 -8.77 -13.53 22.31
CA ALA A 68 -8.35 -12.15 22.33
C ALA A 68 -6.81 -12.02 22.24
N ALA A 69 -6.08 -12.84 22.99
CA ALA A 69 -4.63 -12.86 22.99
C ALA A 69 -4.03 -13.21 21.61
N ASP A 70 -4.63 -14.16 20.88
CA ASP A 70 -4.18 -14.53 19.54
C ASP A 70 -4.40 -13.36 18.55
N CYS A 71 -5.54 -12.67 18.68
CA CYS A 71 -5.82 -11.49 17.86
C CYS A 71 -4.83 -10.37 18.15
N GLU A 72 -4.50 -10.11 19.41
CA GLU A 72 -3.52 -9.08 19.79
C GLU A 72 -2.11 -9.42 19.30
N ALA A 73 -1.64 -10.64 19.49
CA ALA A 73 -0.35 -11.11 18.95
C ALA A 73 -0.31 -11.02 17.42
N GLY A 74 -1.42 -11.33 16.75
CA GLY A 74 -1.55 -11.16 15.30
C GLY A 74 -1.47 -9.69 14.87
N CYS A 75 -2.00 -8.75 15.67
CA CYS A 75 -1.87 -7.32 15.41
C CYS A 75 -0.42 -6.83 15.53
N GLU A 76 0.34 -7.34 16.51
CA GLU A 76 1.77 -7.02 16.67
C GLU A 76 2.56 -7.50 15.45
N THR A 77 2.38 -8.76 15.05
CA THR A 77 3.01 -9.32 13.84
C THR A 77 2.63 -8.55 12.57
N ALA A 78 1.36 -8.18 12.42
CA ALA A 78 0.90 -7.39 11.29
C ALA A 78 1.51 -5.97 11.30
N ALA A 79 1.65 -5.35 12.47
CA ALA A 79 2.29 -4.04 12.60
C ALA A 79 3.77 -4.09 12.21
N GLU A 80 4.51 -5.08 12.67
CA GLU A 80 5.92 -5.29 12.30
C GLU A 80 6.07 -5.45 10.78
N ALA A 81 5.24 -6.28 10.15
CA ALA A 81 5.26 -6.48 8.70
C ALA A 81 4.91 -5.21 7.92
N LEU A 82 3.87 -4.49 8.36
CA LEU A 82 3.40 -3.27 7.68
C LEU A 82 4.34 -2.07 7.85
N LEU A 83 5.06 -1.99 8.96
CA LEU A 83 5.98 -0.89 9.22
C LEU A 83 7.42 -1.20 8.80
N GLY A 84 7.82 -2.47 8.79
CA GLY A 84 9.18 -2.90 8.54
C GLY A 84 9.44 -3.56 7.19
N ALA A 85 8.44 -4.15 6.54
CA ALA A 85 8.62 -5.01 5.37
C ALA A 85 7.82 -4.58 4.12
N LEU A 86 7.45 -3.29 4.03
CA LEU A 86 6.78 -2.78 2.84
C LEU A 86 7.72 -2.78 1.62
N PRO A 87 7.17 -2.97 0.41
CA PRO A 87 7.93 -2.86 -0.83
C PRO A 87 8.67 -1.51 -0.95
N ALA A 88 9.82 -1.54 -1.61
CA ALA A 88 10.58 -0.31 -1.87
C ALA A 88 9.73 0.74 -2.59
N GLY A 89 9.83 1.99 -2.15
CA GLY A 89 9.06 3.10 -2.68
C GLY A 89 7.75 3.38 -1.96
N ILE A 90 7.27 2.46 -1.13
CA ILE A 90 6.12 2.70 -0.26
C ILE A 90 6.62 3.10 1.13
N ARG A 91 6.16 4.24 1.61
CA ARG A 91 6.49 4.74 2.95
C ARG A 91 5.27 4.60 3.85
N PRO A 92 5.36 3.84 4.95
CA PRO A 92 4.31 3.80 5.94
C PRO A 92 4.24 5.14 6.68
N GLY A 93 3.03 5.56 6.96
CA GLY A 93 2.74 6.68 7.84
C GLY A 93 2.20 6.18 9.17
N GLU A 94 1.09 6.76 9.61
CA GLU A 94 0.45 6.41 10.87
C GLU A 94 -0.34 5.10 10.75
N LEU A 95 -0.11 4.18 11.68
CA LEU A 95 -0.89 2.97 11.88
C LEU A 95 -1.78 3.15 13.11
N CYS A 96 -3.09 3.10 12.91
CA CYS A 96 -4.09 3.20 13.98
C CYS A 96 -4.84 1.88 14.10
N TRP A 97 -5.00 1.38 15.32
CA TRP A 97 -5.82 0.21 15.62
C TRP A 97 -7.13 0.61 16.29
N GLU A 98 -8.24 0.06 15.81
CA GLU A 98 -9.54 0.17 16.47
C GLU A 98 -9.61 -0.75 17.71
N ALA A 99 -10.68 -0.62 18.48
CA ALA A 99 -10.91 -1.50 19.62
C ALA A 99 -11.12 -2.96 19.18
N LEU A 100 -10.71 -3.88 20.04
CA LEU A 100 -10.99 -5.31 19.87
C LEU A 100 -12.49 -5.56 20.02
N THR A 101 -13.08 -6.26 19.06
CA THR A 101 -14.52 -6.60 19.04
C THR A 101 -14.73 -8.08 18.78
N TRP A 102 -15.90 -8.58 19.20
CA TRP A 102 -16.32 -9.93 18.86
C TRP A 102 -17.20 -9.91 17.60
N GLU A 103 -16.80 -10.67 16.58
CA GLU A 103 -17.53 -10.81 15.33
C GLU A 103 -18.37 -12.08 15.34
N ARG A 104 -19.70 -11.93 15.36
CA ARG A 104 -20.63 -13.05 15.47
C ARG A 104 -20.61 -14.00 14.28
N GLU A 105 -20.43 -13.46 13.07
CA GLU A 105 -20.46 -14.23 11.83
C GLU A 105 -19.32 -15.25 11.75
N THR A 106 -18.15 -14.88 12.21
CA THR A 106 -16.97 -15.74 12.18
C THR A 106 -16.74 -16.50 13.48
N GLY A 107 -17.34 -16.02 14.58
CA GLY A 107 -17.05 -16.52 15.92
C GLY A 107 -15.62 -16.23 16.36
N MET A 108 -15.07 -15.09 15.96
CA MET A 108 -13.70 -14.69 16.25
C MET A 108 -13.64 -13.28 16.84
N PHE A 109 -12.59 -12.99 17.58
CA PHE A 109 -12.22 -11.63 17.90
C PHE A 109 -11.66 -10.95 16.67
N LEU A 110 -12.04 -9.71 16.44
CA LEU A 110 -11.60 -8.88 15.33
C LEU A 110 -11.00 -7.58 15.86
N ARG A 111 -9.85 -7.22 15.32
CA ARG A 111 -9.27 -5.89 15.49
C ARG A 111 -8.88 -5.34 14.12
N ARG A 112 -9.32 -4.12 13.83
CA ARG A 112 -9.04 -3.46 12.57
C ARG A 112 -7.93 -2.44 12.72
N GLY A 113 -6.94 -2.52 11.82
CA GLY A 113 -5.91 -1.53 11.66
C GLY A 113 -6.08 -0.73 10.37
N ARG A 114 -5.68 0.53 10.40
CA ARG A 114 -5.61 1.41 9.25
C ARG A 114 -4.22 2.01 9.17
N LEU A 115 -3.52 1.72 8.09
CA LEU A 115 -2.20 2.26 7.81
C LEU A 115 -2.31 3.26 6.67
N ARG A 116 -1.87 4.49 6.91
CA ARG A 116 -1.67 5.47 5.83
C ARG A 116 -0.36 5.17 5.13
N CYS A 117 -0.39 5.09 3.82
CA CYS A 117 0.80 4.87 2.99
C CYS A 117 0.99 6.00 2.00
N ARG A 118 2.24 6.29 1.68
CA ARG A 118 2.64 7.21 0.62
C ARG A 118 3.57 6.49 -0.32
N ALA A 119 3.42 6.77 -1.61
CA ALA A 119 4.33 6.28 -2.64
C ALA A 119 4.61 7.40 -3.65
N LEU A 120 5.80 7.41 -4.21
CA LEU A 120 6.12 8.28 -5.32
C LEU A 120 5.95 7.52 -6.62
N PHE A 121 5.09 8.02 -7.48
CA PHE A 121 4.92 7.55 -8.84
C PHE A 121 5.68 8.48 -9.78
N THR A 122 6.60 7.94 -10.58
CA THR A 122 7.38 8.71 -11.54
C THR A 122 7.17 8.20 -12.96
N ALA A 123 7.11 9.11 -13.91
CA ALA A 123 7.07 8.83 -15.33
C ALA A 123 8.14 9.67 -16.04
N GLU A 124 8.85 9.07 -16.99
CA GLU A 124 9.81 9.74 -17.85
C GLU A 124 9.15 9.98 -19.21
N SER A 125 9.22 11.21 -19.73
CA SER A 125 8.85 11.48 -21.13
C SER A 125 10.07 11.31 -22.02
N ARG A 126 9.92 10.60 -23.14
CA ARG A 126 10.89 10.61 -24.23
C ARG A 126 10.45 11.65 -25.25
N GLU A 127 11.28 12.68 -25.48
CA GLU A 127 11.18 13.48 -26.67
C GLU A 127 11.77 12.69 -27.86
N ASP A 128 10.97 11.89 -28.51
CA ASP A 128 11.20 11.52 -29.90
C ASP A 128 10.24 12.35 -30.74
N GLY A 129 10.72 13.52 -31.20
CA GLY A 129 10.19 14.27 -32.32
C GLY A 129 8.68 14.31 -32.53
N GLY A 130 7.90 14.84 -31.59
CA GLY A 130 6.58 15.41 -31.93
C GLY A 130 5.31 14.65 -31.57
N GLU A 131 5.35 13.48 -30.97
CA GLU A 131 4.15 12.84 -30.41
C GLU A 131 4.42 12.24 -29.04
N PHE A 132 3.57 12.62 -28.06
CA PHE A 132 3.52 12.02 -26.71
C PHE A 132 2.99 10.58 -26.80
N LEU A 133 3.82 9.61 -27.15
CA LEU A 133 3.33 8.24 -27.38
C LEU A 133 3.82 7.17 -26.40
N ASP A 134 4.75 7.45 -25.49
CA ASP A 134 5.18 6.41 -24.53
C ASP A 134 5.41 6.94 -23.12
N PHE A 135 4.43 6.72 -22.26
CA PHE A 135 4.62 6.73 -20.83
C PHE A 135 5.18 5.36 -20.38
N ILE A 136 6.45 5.30 -20.05
CA ILE A 136 6.98 4.11 -19.37
C ILE A 136 6.62 4.19 -17.90
N LEU A 137 5.57 3.47 -17.51
CA LEU A 137 5.19 3.22 -16.13
C LEU A 137 6.25 2.32 -15.47
N LYS A 138 7.21 2.94 -14.78
CA LYS A 138 8.06 2.19 -13.84
C LYS A 138 7.35 2.07 -12.49
N GLY A 139 6.28 1.31 -12.47
CA GLY A 139 5.78 0.74 -11.22
C GLY A 139 6.74 -0.36 -10.80
N VAL A 140 7.52 -0.16 -9.76
CA VAL A 140 8.35 -1.23 -9.20
C VAL A 140 7.42 -2.16 -8.42
N VAL A 141 6.74 -3.05 -9.13
CA VAL A 141 6.25 -4.31 -8.57
C VAL A 141 7.34 -5.33 -8.85
N ARG A 142 8.24 -5.52 -7.91
CA ARG A 142 9.08 -6.71 -7.91
C ARG A 142 8.35 -7.79 -7.12
N ASN A 143 7.95 -8.85 -7.85
CA ASN A 143 7.61 -10.14 -7.25
C ASN A 143 8.82 -10.71 -6.51
#